data_a51ed08cd397cc250c29a81591161e38
#
_entry.id   a51ed08cd397cc250c29a81591161e38
#
_cell.length_a   1.000
_cell.length_b   1.000
_cell.length_c   1.000
_cell.angle_alpha   90.00
_cell.angle_beta   90.00
_cell.angle_gamma   90.00
#
_symmetry.space_group_name_H-M   'P 1'
#
loop_
_entity.id
_entity.type
_entity.pdbx_description
1 polymer ?
#
loop_
_entity_poly.entity_id
_entity_poly.type
_entity_poly.pdbx_seq_one_letter_code
_entity_poly.pdbx_strand_id
1 'polypeptide(L)'
;MVGVKALELPVALVGGVAANAGVVKALRSVLHLEEDGLFVPEDFALSGAFGAALFLLGGQGEAVPYKGLAAFREGLRQRVPMKTLVPLQPVSVSPPGCRGSSDAGPKVSAGFMPPLRPSASSLPDGAGTRGLPGRPEARIPEGGSPSSAPREPAASPLAADDGDSIRSSLCLPLERRTRVFLGIDIGSISTNIVLMDENREVVAKYYLMTASRPIEAVRTGFRDILERYGEFADVQAVGVTGSGRYLIGDLAGADVVVNEITAHATASAFICPEVDTIFEIGGQDSKYVRLENGLVKDFTMNKACAAGTGSFLEEQAEKLGISIKRDFARLALAAEHPVDCGEQCTVFIDSEVVRHQQRGTPVSDIAGGLAYSIATNYLHRVVEKRPVGDHILFQGGVAFNTAVLAAFERLTGKAITVPPHNEVMGAIGCCLIARRKMLETPGFATGFTGFGVLEKGYRQESFQCNLCANQCDISKILVEGHRPLFYGGRCERYEVRRSSGGGGLRDLFAERERLLMSAYQPKGKAGSRGVIGYPRMLTFHEYYPFFQAF
;
A
#
# COMPACT_ATOMS: atom_id res chain seq x y z
N MET A 1 1.08 21.37 -15.82
CA MET A 1 2.06 20.93 -16.84
C MET A 1 2.33 22.10 -17.78
N VAL A 2 3.52 22.69 -17.69
CA VAL A 2 3.87 23.88 -18.48
C VAL A 2 4.29 23.52 -19.91
N GLY A 3 4.59 22.24 -20.16
CA GLY A 3 4.99 21.76 -21.49
C GLY A 3 6.24 22.44 -22.04
N VAL A 4 6.35 22.55 -23.35
CA VAL A 4 7.50 23.14 -24.07
C VAL A 4 7.30 24.64 -24.34
N LYS A 5 6.30 25.29 -23.73
CA LYS A 5 6.05 26.73 -23.93
C LYS A 5 7.07 27.54 -23.11
N ALA A 6 7.67 28.53 -23.75
CA ALA A 6 8.49 29.52 -23.05
C ALA A 6 7.65 30.25 -22.00
N LEU A 7 8.18 30.38 -20.79
CA LEU A 7 7.55 31.17 -19.75
C LEU A 7 7.85 32.64 -19.99
N GLU A 8 6.81 33.46 -20.00
CA GLU A 8 6.95 34.90 -19.99
C GLU A 8 7.15 35.37 -18.53
N LEU A 9 8.18 36.16 -18.30
CA LEU A 9 8.51 36.64 -16.96
C LEU A 9 7.90 38.04 -16.72
N PRO A 10 7.52 38.34 -15.50
CA PRO A 10 7.58 37.51 -14.29
C PRO A 10 6.42 36.51 -14.18
N VAL A 11 6.65 35.37 -13.52
CA VAL A 11 5.64 34.33 -13.25
C VAL A 11 5.02 34.56 -11.88
N ALA A 12 3.68 34.58 -11.79
CA ALA A 12 2.97 34.59 -10.52
C ALA A 12 2.56 33.18 -10.09
N LEU A 13 2.90 32.76 -8.88
CA LEU A 13 2.39 31.54 -8.29
C LEU A 13 1.20 31.85 -7.39
N VAL A 14 0.04 31.31 -7.70
CA VAL A 14 -1.23 31.55 -7.00
C VAL A 14 -1.86 30.23 -6.51
N GLY A 15 -2.83 30.34 -5.59
CA GLY A 15 -3.50 29.20 -4.99
C GLY A 15 -2.81 28.71 -3.71
N GLY A 16 -3.46 27.81 -2.97
CA GLY A 16 -3.02 27.38 -1.63
C GLY A 16 -1.59 26.82 -1.57
N VAL A 17 -1.09 26.23 -2.64
CA VAL A 17 0.29 25.68 -2.72
C VAL A 17 1.34 26.80 -2.66
N ALA A 18 1.00 28.03 -3.05
CA ALA A 18 1.89 29.19 -2.99
C ALA A 18 2.29 29.57 -1.55
N ALA A 19 1.55 29.14 -0.54
CA ALA A 19 1.91 29.29 0.88
C ALA A 19 3.14 28.47 1.28
N ASN A 20 3.51 27.45 0.51
CA ASN A 20 4.63 26.57 0.84
C ASN A 20 5.94 27.11 0.26
N ALA A 21 6.75 27.73 1.12
CA ALA A 21 8.03 28.30 0.73
C ALA A 21 9.00 27.28 0.11
N GLY A 22 8.92 26.01 0.51
CA GLY A 22 9.72 24.92 -0.07
C GLY A 22 9.34 24.65 -1.53
N VAL A 23 8.05 24.68 -1.86
CA VAL A 23 7.56 24.54 -3.24
C VAL A 23 7.96 25.73 -4.10
N VAL A 24 7.84 26.95 -3.55
CA VAL A 24 8.28 28.19 -4.24
C VAL A 24 9.77 28.10 -4.61
N LYS A 25 10.60 27.71 -3.64
CA LYS A 25 12.05 27.54 -3.85
C LYS A 25 12.36 26.44 -4.89
N ALA A 26 11.67 25.30 -4.79
CA ALA A 26 11.84 24.21 -5.75
C ALA A 26 11.44 24.61 -7.17
N LEU A 27 10.34 25.35 -7.34
CA LEU A 27 9.91 25.86 -8.65
C LEU A 27 10.91 26.85 -9.24
N ARG A 28 11.46 27.78 -8.45
CA ARG A 28 12.53 28.67 -8.90
C ARG A 28 13.73 27.89 -9.42
N SER A 29 14.16 26.89 -8.66
CA SER A 29 15.31 26.06 -9.02
C SER A 29 15.07 25.25 -10.31
N VAL A 30 13.91 24.57 -10.41
CA VAL A 30 13.57 23.72 -11.57
C VAL A 30 13.35 24.53 -12.85
N LEU A 31 12.79 25.74 -12.71
CA LEU A 31 12.53 26.63 -13.83
C LEU A 31 13.69 27.59 -14.14
N HIS A 32 14.79 27.50 -13.37
CA HIS A 32 15.98 28.36 -13.49
C HIS A 32 15.64 29.85 -13.44
N LEU A 33 14.73 30.24 -12.51
CA LEU A 33 14.28 31.61 -12.34
C LEU A 33 15.09 32.34 -11.26
N GLU A 34 15.47 33.59 -11.55
CA GLU A 34 16.04 34.50 -10.57
C GLU A 34 14.99 34.87 -9.51
N GLU A 35 15.41 35.62 -8.47
CA GLU A 35 14.56 35.87 -7.30
C GLU A 35 13.28 36.66 -7.65
N ASP A 36 13.36 37.56 -8.62
CA ASP A 36 12.29 38.37 -9.18
C ASP A 36 11.50 37.69 -10.34
N GLY A 37 12.01 36.57 -10.86
CA GLY A 37 11.38 35.81 -11.94
C GLY A 37 10.11 35.06 -11.52
N LEU A 38 9.93 34.76 -10.23
CA LEU A 38 8.75 34.13 -9.65
C LEU A 38 8.34 34.87 -8.37
N PHE A 39 7.12 35.38 -8.36
CA PHE A 39 6.58 36.02 -7.16
C PHE A 39 5.28 35.36 -6.67
N VAL A 40 5.01 35.49 -5.39
CA VAL A 40 3.76 35.04 -4.76
C VAL A 40 3.00 36.31 -4.36
N PRO A 41 1.82 36.59 -4.96
CA PRO A 41 1.00 37.73 -4.54
C PRO A 41 0.59 37.62 -3.08
N GLU A 42 0.39 38.73 -2.40
CA GLU A 42 -0.05 38.75 -0.99
C GLU A 42 -1.36 37.97 -0.80
N ASP A 43 -2.31 38.14 -1.72
CA ASP A 43 -3.60 37.45 -1.73
C ASP A 43 -3.63 36.21 -2.62
N PHE A 44 -2.55 35.45 -2.72
CA PHE A 44 -2.41 34.30 -3.59
C PHE A 44 -3.55 33.28 -3.47
N ALA A 45 -4.15 33.11 -2.30
CA ALA A 45 -5.25 32.18 -2.06
C ALA A 45 -6.58 32.67 -2.65
N LEU A 46 -6.76 33.97 -2.82
CA LEU A 46 -7.98 34.62 -3.28
C LEU A 46 -7.91 35.06 -4.76
N SER A 47 -6.80 34.80 -5.45
CA SER A 47 -6.55 35.27 -6.83
C SER A 47 -7.66 34.90 -7.82
N GLY A 48 -8.29 33.72 -7.67
CA GLY A 48 -9.44 33.32 -8.47
C GLY A 48 -10.68 34.20 -8.23
N ALA A 49 -10.95 34.56 -6.99
CA ALA A 49 -12.08 35.43 -6.64
C ALA A 49 -11.85 36.87 -7.14
N PHE A 50 -10.60 37.39 -6.98
CA PHE A 50 -10.22 38.70 -7.55
C PHE A 50 -10.35 38.72 -9.08
N GLY A 51 -9.86 37.66 -9.76
CA GLY A 51 -9.98 37.53 -11.21
C GLY A 51 -11.44 37.53 -11.69
N ALA A 52 -12.32 36.82 -10.98
CA ALA A 52 -13.75 36.81 -11.27
C ALA A 52 -14.37 38.21 -11.07
N ALA A 53 -14.04 38.92 -9.99
CA ALA A 53 -14.52 40.27 -9.72
C ALA A 53 -14.03 41.26 -10.80
N LEU A 54 -12.76 41.23 -11.17
CA LEU A 54 -12.18 42.07 -12.22
C LEU A 54 -12.81 41.79 -13.59
N PHE A 55 -13.08 40.51 -13.90
CA PHE A 55 -13.75 40.12 -15.13
C PHE A 55 -15.14 40.73 -15.23
N LEU A 56 -15.92 40.73 -14.15
CA LEU A 56 -17.24 41.35 -14.06
C LEU A 56 -17.17 42.88 -14.18
N LEU A 57 -16.19 43.51 -13.50
CA LEU A 57 -15.97 44.97 -13.58
C LEU A 57 -15.53 45.41 -14.97
N GLY A 58 -14.79 44.57 -15.69
CA GLY A 58 -14.35 44.82 -17.06
C GLY A 58 -15.46 44.67 -18.13
N GLY A 59 -16.68 44.36 -17.76
CA GLY A 59 -17.83 44.22 -18.66
C GLY A 59 -17.76 43.03 -19.61
N GLN A 60 -16.89 42.08 -19.37
CA GLN A 60 -16.68 40.90 -20.24
C GLN A 60 -17.60 39.71 -19.91
N GLY A 61 -18.54 39.84 -18.97
CA GLY A 61 -19.50 38.80 -18.60
C GLY A 61 -20.92 39.34 -18.48
N GLU A 62 -21.92 38.50 -18.72
CA GLU A 62 -23.31 38.80 -18.35
C GLU A 62 -23.44 38.86 -16.83
N ALA A 63 -23.58 40.06 -16.25
CA ALA A 63 -23.78 40.23 -14.83
C ALA A 63 -25.20 39.79 -14.47
N VAL A 64 -25.33 38.66 -13.83
CA VAL A 64 -26.59 38.25 -13.18
C VAL A 64 -26.64 38.97 -11.81
N PRO A 65 -27.68 39.79 -11.55
CA PRO A 65 -27.78 40.48 -10.27
C PRO A 65 -27.76 39.53 -9.08
N TYR A 66 -26.93 39.84 -8.07
CA TYR A 66 -26.93 39.07 -6.82
C TYR A 66 -28.28 39.18 -6.13
N LYS A 67 -28.98 38.06 -5.99
CA LYS A 67 -30.32 37.99 -5.42
C LYS A 67 -30.37 38.02 -3.88
N GLY A 68 -29.23 38.21 -3.25
CA GLY A 68 -29.06 38.27 -1.80
C GLY A 68 -28.86 36.91 -1.11
N LEU A 69 -28.46 36.98 0.16
CA LEU A 69 -28.19 35.78 0.97
C LEU A 69 -29.43 34.90 1.18
N ALA A 70 -30.64 35.49 1.16
CA ALA A 70 -31.89 34.75 1.31
C ALA A 70 -32.12 33.83 0.08
N ALA A 71 -31.93 34.34 -1.12
CA ALA A 71 -32.05 33.56 -2.35
C ALA A 71 -30.94 32.50 -2.48
N PHE A 72 -29.73 32.81 -2.02
CA PHE A 72 -28.65 31.85 -1.95
C PHE A 72 -28.97 30.71 -0.99
N ARG A 73 -29.48 31.01 0.23
CA ARG A 73 -29.96 30.01 1.18
C ARG A 73 -31.11 29.19 0.65
N GLU A 74 -32.05 29.81 -0.06
CA GLU A 74 -33.16 29.10 -0.71
C GLU A 74 -32.65 28.18 -1.84
N GLY A 75 -31.72 28.64 -2.65
CA GLY A 75 -31.06 27.81 -3.66
C GLY A 75 -30.27 26.62 -3.06
N LEU A 76 -29.69 26.80 -1.87
CA LEU A 76 -29.10 25.68 -1.12
C LEU A 76 -30.15 24.70 -0.58
N ARG A 77 -31.39 25.17 -0.30
CA ARG A 77 -32.51 24.32 0.14
C ARG A 77 -33.19 23.60 -1.02
N GLN A 78 -33.22 24.20 -2.21
CA GLN A 78 -33.68 23.54 -3.45
C GLN A 78 -32.64 22.57 -3.92
N ARG A 79 -32.43 21.51 -3.15
CA ARG A 79 -31.48 20.45 -3.46
C ARG A 79 -31.91 19.77 -4.75
N VAL A 80 -31.06 19.80 -5.77
CA VAL A 80 -31.11 18.81 -6.84
C VAL A 80 -31.08 17.45 -6.15
N PRO A 81 -32.03 16.55 -6.41
CA PRO A 81 -32.03 15.22 -5.82
C PRO A 81 -30.67 14.58 -6.03
N MET A 82 -29.96 14.33 -4.95
CA MET A 82 -28.68 13.63 -5.05
C MET A 82 -28.96 12.18 -5.41
N LYS A 83 -28.17 11.63 -6.31
CA LYS A 83 -28.17 10.21 -6.57
C LYS A 83 -27.74 9.51 -5.28
N THR A 84 -28.65 8.78 -4.67
CA THR A 84 -28.36 7.95 -3.50
C THR A 84 -28.24 6.48 -3.93
N LEU A 85 -27.44 5.75 -3.20
CA LEU A 85 -27.22 4.31 -3.38
C LEU A 85 -28.16 3.54 -2.44
N VAL A 86 -28.27 2.25 -2.68
CA VAL A 86 -29.04 1.37 -1.79
C VAL A 86 -28.29 1.19 -0.48
N PRO A 87 -28.97 1.28 0.69
CA PRO A 87 -28.34 1.01 1.98
C PRO A 87 -27.64 -0.35 2.02
N LEU A 88 -26.46 -0.40 2.63
CA LEU A 88 -25.71 -1.64 2.82
C LEU A 88 -26.40 -2.50 3.89
N GLN A 89 -26.55 -3.78 3.63
CA GLN A 89 -27.05 -4.74 4.60
C GLN A 89 -25.90 -5.36 5.37
N PRO A 90 -26.02 -5.53 6.70
CA PRO A 90 -25.03 -6.28 7.47
C PRO A 90 -24.86 -7.69 6.91
N VAL A 91 -23.62 -8.08 6.66
CA VAL A 91 -23.26 -9.42 6.21
C VAL A 91 -22.81 -10.23 7.40
N SER A 92 -23.31 -11.45 7.54
CA SER A 92 -22.78 -12.40 8.52
C SER A 92 -21.44 -12.93 8.00
N VAL A 93 -20.35 -12.53 8.66
CA VAL A 93 -19.04 -13.15 8.45
C VAL A 93 -19.11 -14.53 9.11
N SER A 94 -19.69 -15.50 8.40
CA SER A 94 -19.61 -16.88 8.82
C SER A 94 -18.27 -17.45 8.41
N PRO A 95 -17.56 -18.18 9.30
CA PRO A 95 -16.40 -18.96 8.84
C PRO A 95 -16.85 -19.88 7.71
N PRO A 96 -16.03 -20.05 6.66
CA PRO A 96 -16.40 -20.90 5.54
C PRO A 96 -16.78 -22.27 6.07
N GLY A 97 -18.02 -22.64 5.88
CA GLY A 97 -18.46 -24.02 6.00
C GLY A 97 -17.88 -24.80 4.82
N CYS A 98 -16.57 -24.93 4.76
CA CYS A 98 -15.92 -25.95 3.94
C CYS A 98 -16.32 -27.28 4.58
N ARG A 99 -17.42 -27.85 4.15
CA ARG A 99 -17.75 -29.24 4.44
C ARG A 99 -16.69 -30.07 3.72
N GLY A 100 -15.56 -30.25 4.43
CA GLY A 100 -14.54 -31.20 4.02
C GLY A 100 -15.15 -32.57 4.01
N SER A 101 -14.94 -33.28 2.92
CA SER A 101 -14.87 -34.75 2.95
C SER A 101 -13.94 -35.11 4.13
N SER A 102 -14.31 -36.15 4.86
CA SER A 102 -13.68 -36.71 6.05
C SER A 102 -12.21 -37.10 5.86
N ASP A 103 -11.33 -36.11 5.83
CA ASP A 103 -9.90 -36.23 6.11
C ASP A 103 -9.39 -34.85 6.54
N ALA A 104 -9.33 -34.70 7.84
CA ALA A 104 -8.59 -33.71 8.64
C ALA A 104 -8.17 -32.40 7.94
N GLY A 105 -9.11 -31.55 7.59
CA GLY A 105 -8.87 -30.13 7.41
C GLY A 105 -8.53 -29.48 8.77
N PRO A 106 -7.73 -28.41 8.84
CA PRO A 106 -7.33 -27.81 10.09
C PRO A 106 -8.56 -27.39 10.88
N LYS A 107 -8.67 -27.88 12.12
CA LYS A 107 -9.55 -27.28 13.11
C LYS A 107 -8.98 -25.89 13.42
N VAL A 108 -9.38 -24.89 12.66
CA VAL A 108 -9.08 -23.50 12.99
C VAL A 108 -9.96 -23.18 14.19
N SER A 109 -9.38 -23.21 15.39
CA SER A 109 -10.04 -22.66 16.55
C SER A 109 -10.32 -21.18 16.28
N ALA A 110 -11.58 -20.86 16.07
CA ALA A 110 -12.05 -19.49 15.91
C ALA A 110 -11.84 -18.77 17.24
N GLY A 111 -10.66 -18.20 17.45
CA GLY A 111 -10.41 -17.21 18.49
C GLY A 111 -11.12 -15.91 18.10
N PHE A 112 -12.43 -15.96 18.10
CA PHE A 112 -13.28 -14.80 17.94
C PHE A 112 -13.17 -13.99 19.23
N MET A 113 -12.65 -12.77 19.18
CA MET A 113 -12.85 -11.82 20.26
C MET A 113 -14.37 -11.62 20.41
N PRO A 114 -14.97 -11.93 21.58
CA PRO A 114 -16.37 -11.65 21.79
C PRO A 114 -16.58 -10.13 21.66
N PRO A 115 -17.74 -9.69 21.15
CA PRO A 115 -18.09 -8.27 21.13
C PRO A 115 -18.09 -7.78 22.58
N LEU A 116 -17.32 -6.71 22.85
CA LEU A 116 -17.33 -6.00 24.13
C LEU A 116 -18.77 -5.63 24.44
N ARG A 117 -19.36 -6.28 25.42
CA ARG A 117 -20.66 -5.88 25.97
C ARG A 117 -20.53 -4.46 26.49
N PRO A 118 -21.47 -3.53 26.18
CA PRO A 118 -21.48 -2.24 26.82
C PRO A 118 -21.77 -2.46 28.30
N SER A 119 -20.82 -2.09 29.15
CA SER A 119 -21.05 -2.00 30.59
C SER A 119 -22.04 -0.88 30.84
N ALA A 120 -23.24 -1.24 31.25
CA ALA A 120 -24.20 -0.30 31.80
C ALA A 120 -23.63 0.20 33.13
N SER A 121 -23.09 1.42 33.13
CA SER A 121 -22.89 2.19 34.35
C SER A 121 -23.86 3.37 34.32
N SER A 122 -24.81 3.27 35.23
CA SER A 122 -25.77 4.27 35.63
C SER A 122 -25.13 5.64 35.85
N LEU A 123 -25.69 6.67 35.17
CA LEU A 123 -25.48 8.06 35.49
C LEU A 123 -26.40 8.46 36.64
N PRO A 124 -25.96 9.22 37.63
CA PRO A 124 -26.85 9.95 38.50
C PRO A 124 -27.17 11.34 37.93
N ASP A 125 -28.44 11.69 37.95
CA ASP A 125 -29.00 13.02 37.72
C ASP A 125 -28.48 14.03 38.74
N GLY A 126 -28.27 15.27 38.32
CA GLY A 126 -28.17 16.36 39.29
C GLY A 126 -27.45 17.63 38.78
N ALA A 127 -28.25 18.52 38.25
CA ALA A 127 -28.27 19.98 38.43
C ALA A 127 -26.97 20.80 38.53
N GLY A 128 -26.94 21.90 37.77
CA GLY A 128 -26.19 23.08 38.19
C GLY A 128 -25.59 23.95 37.08
N THR A 129 -26.36 24.85 36.53
CA THR A 129 -25.88 26.01 35.77
C THR A 129 -24.98 26.89 36.61
N ARG A 130 -23.75 27.19 36.15
CA ARG A 130 -23.04 28.44 36.52
C ARG A 130 -22.00 28.83 35.47
N GLY A 131 -22.17 30.01 34.94
CA GLY A 131 -21.33 31.14 34.61
C GLY A 131 -19.92 30.89 34.05
N LEU A 132 -19.71 31.38 32.84
CA LEU A 132 -18.37 31.62 32.24
C LEU A 132 -17.70 32.84 32.92
N PRO A 133 -16.38 32.82 33.15
CA PRO A 133 -15.59 34.06 33.20
C PRO A 133 -14.55 34.14 32.10
N GLY A 134 -14.29 35.39 31.74
CA GLY A 134 -13.59 35.97 30.64
C GLY A 134 -12.17 35.51 30.34
N ARG A 135 -11.84 35.75 29.09
CA ARG A 135 -10.47 35.72 28.52
C ARG A 135 -9.57 36.77 29.19
N PRO A 136 -8.29 36.47 29.39
CA PRO A 136 -7.27 37.53 29.44
C PRO A 136 -6.48 37.60 28.13
N GLU A 137 -6.31 38.81 27.64
CA GLU A 137 -5.42 39.20 26.57
C GLU A 137 -3.94 38.95 26.95
N ALA A 138 -3.19 38.33 26.05
CA ALA A 138 -1.74 38.20 26.21
C ALA A 138 -1.02 39.25 25.35
N ARG A 139 -0.27 40.11 26.02
CA ARG A 139 0.64 41.11 25.46
C ARG A 139 1.89 40.44 24.87
N ILE A 140 2.29 40.93 23.70
CA ILE A 140 3.55 40.64 23.02
C ILE A 140 4.64 41.53 23.59
N PRO A 141 5.82 41.04 23.93
CA PRO A 141 7.00 41.88 24.09
C PRO A 141 7.87 41.86 22.82
N GLU A 142 8.24 43.07 22.41
CA GLU A 142 9.22 43.33 21.34
C GLU A 142 10.67 43.13 21.82
N GLY A 143 11.55 42.72 20.88
CA GLY A 143 12.94 43.16 20.83
C GLY A 143 14.00 42.16 21.25
N GLY A 144 14.85 41.78 20.28
CA GLY A 144 16.16 41.16 20.51
C GLY A 144 16.73 40.47 19.25
N SER A 145 17.59 41.19 18.52
CA SER A 145 18.28 40.76 17.30
C SER A 145 19.52 39.88 17.56
N PRO A 146 20.21 39.31 16.53
CA PRO A 146 20.51 37.89 16.42
C PRO A 146 22.00 37.58 16.61
N SER A 147 22.29 36.35 16.95
CA SER A 147 23.63 35.75 16.87
C SER A 147 23.58 34.48 16.02
N SER A 148 24.37 34.51 14.99
CA SER A 148 24.53 33.52 13.95
C SER A 148 25.39 32.33 14.39
N ALA A 149 24.85 31.12 14.38
CA ALA A 149 25.58 29.86 14.16
C ALA A 149 24.65 28.85 13.52
N PRO A 150 25.10 28.02 12.57
CA PRO A 150 24.23 27.05 11.92
C PRO A 150 23.91 25.91 12.90
N ARG A 151 22.67 25.85 13.32
CA ARG A 151 22.13 24.69 14.06
C ARG A 151 21.78 23.59 13.05
N GLU A 152 22.35 22.41 13.28
CA GLU A 152 21.86 21.16 12.72
C GLU A 152 20.35 21.06 12.92
N PRO A 153 19.59 20.50 11.97
CA PRO A 153 18.17 20.33 12.15
C PRO A 153 17.94 19.36 13.31
N ALA A 154 17.45 19.89 14.41
CA ALA A 154 16.94 19.10 15.52
C ALA A 154 15.86 18.17 14.96
N ALA A 155 16.10 16.86 15.11
CA ALA A 155 15.08 15.85 14.91
C ALA A 155 13.86 16.26 15.74
N SER A 156 12.72 16.47 15.08
CA SER A 156 11.43 16.57 15.76
C SER A 156 11.32 15.41 16.74
N PRO A 157 10.92 15.61 17.98
CA PRO A 157 10.55 14.50 18.84
C PRO A 157 9.34 13.84 18.17
N LEU A 158 9.60 12.73 17.47
CA LEU A 158 8.55 11.79 17.10
C LEU A 158 7.83 11.45 18.40
N ALA A 159 6.52 11.65 18.37
CA ALA A 159 5.61 11.32 19.45
C ALA A 159 6.02 10.00 20.10
N ALA A 160 5.95 9.97 21.43
CA ALA A 160 6.23 8.81 22.22
C ALA A 160 5.62 7.58 21.57
N ASP A 161 6.43 6.56 21.43
CA ASP A 161 6.08 5.23 20.98
C ASP A 161 5.05 4.65 21.98
N ASP A 162 3.79 4.93 21.74
CA ASP A 162 2.68 4.29 22.45
C ASP A 162 2.59 2.88 21.89
N GLY A 163 3.37 1.94 22.34
CA GLY A 163 3.30 0.47 22.26
C GLY A 163 2.47 -0.23 21.16
N ASP A 164 2.01 0.46 20.13
CA ASP A 164 1.02 0.04 19.11
C ASP A 164 1.67 -0.34 17.77
N SER A 165 2.94 -0.74 17.78
CA SER A 165 3.61 -1.26 16.59
C SER A 165 3.01 -2.61 16.14
N ILE A 166 2.38 -3.35 17.04
CA ILE A 166 1.71 -4.62 16.77
C ILE A 166 0.20 -4.39 16.68
N ARG A 167 -0.34 -4.34 15.47
CA ARG A 167 -1.78 -4.07 15.22
C ARG A 167 -2.69 -5.26 15.52
N SER A 168 -2.21 -6.48 15.35
CA SER A 168 -2.92 -7.69 15.74
C SER A 168 -1.91 -8.81 15.97
N SER A 169 -2.02 -9.50 17.07
CA SER A 169 -1.21 -10.67 17.36
C SER A 169 -2.09 -11.80 17.89
N LEU A 170 -1.76 -13.01 17.48
CA LEU A 170 -2.22 -14.24 18.10
C LEU A 170 -0.98 -14.96 18.59
N CYS A 171 -0.97 -15.33 19.87
CA CYS A 171 0.15 -16.03 20.48
C CYS A 171 -0.42 -17.16 21.35
N LEU A 172 -0.45 -18.38 20.81
CA LEU A 172 -0.86 -19.57 21.54
C LEU A 172 0.34 -20.08 22.35
N PRO A 173 0.16 -20.53 23.59
CA PRO A 173 1.26 -21.06 24.38
C PRO A 173 1.78 -22.37 23.78
N LEU A 174 3.11 -22.51 23.72
CA LEU A 174 3.77 -23.78 23.43
C LEU A 174 4.29 -24.36 24.76
N GLU A 175 3.78 -25.51 25.13
CA GLU A 175 4.18 -26.19 26.38
C GLU A 175 5.39 -27.13 26.22
N ARG A 176 5.77 -27.39 24.97
CA ARG A 176 6.88 -28.26 24.59
C ARG A 176 7.55 -27.79 23.32
N ARG A 177 8.77 -28.24 23.08
CA ARG A 177 9.46 -28.00 21.82
C ARG A 177 8.63 -28.52 20.64
N THR A 178 8.22 -27.61 19.79
CA THR A 178 7.29 -27.85 18.68
C THR A 178 7.96 -27.47 17.38
N ARG A 179 7.89 -28.36 16.40
CA ARG A 179 8.36 -28.08 15.05
C ARG A 179 7.42 -27.09 14.37
N VAL A 180 7.99 -25.99 13.88
CA VAL A 180 7.23 -24.91 13.26
C VAL A 180 7.81 -24.49 11.92
N PHE A 181 6.98 -23.89 11.12
CA PHE A 181 7.34 -23.26 9.83
C PHE A 181 7.15 -21.75 9.99
N LEU A 182 8.14 -20.99 9.56
CA LEU A 182 8.14 -19.54 9.64
C LEU A 182 7.79 -18.95 8.27
N GLY A 183 6.74 -18.15 8.23
CA GLY A 183 6.33 -17.40 7.03
C GLY A 183 6.44 -15.90 7.29
N ILE A 184 7.01 -15.17 6.33
CA ILE A 184 7.17 -13.73 6.42
C ILE A 184 6.69 -13.09 5.14
N ASP A 185 5.81 -12.10 5.26
CA ASP A 185 5.32 -11.30 4.14
C ASP A 185 5.63 -9.83 4.41
N ILE A 186 6.50 -9.24 3.58
CA ILE A 186 7.01 -7.88 3.77
C ILE A 186 6.40 -6.96 2.73
N GLY A 187 5.29 -6.33 3.10
CA GLY A 187 4.67 -5.27 2.30
C GLY A 187 5.21 -3.87 2.63
N SER A 188 4.81 -2.90 1.83
CA SER A 188 5.20 -1.49 2.02
C SER A 188 4.58 -0.87 3.28
N ILE A 189 3.35 -1.27 3.64
CA ILE A 189 2.61 -0.78 4.81
C ILE A 189 2.77 -1.72 5.99
N SER A 190 2.61 -3.04 5.78
CA SER A 190 2.65 -4.03 6.84
C SER A 190 3.67 -5.11 6.57
N THR A 191 4.25 -5.61 7.65
CA THR A 191 5.09 -6.80 7.69
C THR A 191 4.38 -7.84 8.53
N ASN A 192 4.12 -8.98 7.93
CA ASN A 192 3.34 -10.05 8.55
C ASN A 192 4.24 -11.25 8.81
N ILE A 193 4.19 -11.79 10.02
CA ILE A 193 4.99 -12.95 10.44
C ILE A 193 4.05 -14.01 11.00
N VAL A 194 4.22 -15.26 10.58
CA VAL A 194 3.41 -16.39 11.04
C VAL A 194 4.33 -17.53 11.44
N LEU A 195 4.05 -18.12 12.59
CA LEU A 195 4.52 -19.44 12.97
C LEU A 195 3.38 -20.44 12.81
N MET A 196 3.61 -21.51 12.06
CA MET A 196 2.65 -22.57 11.79
C MET A 196 3.25 -23.91 12.23
N ASP A 197 2.48 -24.74 12.92
CA ASP A 197 2.94 -26.06 13.36
C ASP A 197 2.87 -27.13 12.24
N GLU A 198 3.24 -28.36 12.57
CA GLU A 198 3.18 -29.50 11.65
C GLU A 198 1.76 -29.86 11.22
N ASN A 199 0.75 -29.57 12.05
CA ASN A 199 -0.66 -29.78 11.77
C ASN A 199 -1.22 -28.69 10.86
N ARG A 200 -0.39 -27.70 10.51
CA ARG A 200 -0.74 -26.52 9.70
C ARG A 200 -1.67 -25.57 10.46
N GLU A 201 -1.61 -25.56 11.79
CA GLU A 201 -2.31 -24.60 12.62
C GLU A 201 -1.41 -23.38 12.88
N VAL A 202 -2.03 -22.20 12.88
CA VAL A 202 -1.32 -20.94 13.17
C VAL A 202 -1.10 -20.84 14.68
N VAL A 203 0.15 -21.00 15.12
CA VAL A 203 0.57 -20.90 16.52
C VAL A 203 0.74 -19.44 16.92
N ALA A 204 1.38 -18.66 16.08
CA ALA A 204 1.56 -17.23 16.30
C ALA A 204 1.43 -16.47 15.00
N LYS A 205 0.86 -15.27 15.07
CA LYS A 205 0.83 -14.32 13.97
C LYS A 205 1.08 -12.91 14.47
N TYR A 206 1.77 -12.12 13.65
CA TYR A 206 2.09 -10.73 13.90
C TYR A 206 1.74 -9.90 12.67
N TYR A 207 1.02 -8.81 12.88
CA TYR A 207 0.74 -7.79 11.88
C TYR A 207 1.40 -6.49 12.33
N LEU A 208 2.56 -6.18 11.77
CA LEU A 208 3.43 -5.08 12.16
C LEU A 208 3.39 -3.97 11.10
N MET A 209 3.55 -2.72 11.51
CA MET A 209 3.72 -1.62 10.57
C MET A 209 5.14 -1.61 10.02
N THR A 210 5.28 -1.66 8.68
CA THR A 210 6.60 -1.58 8.03
C THR A 210 7.23 -0.19 8.18
N ALA A 211 6.41 0.88 8.07
CA ALA A 211 6.84 2.27 8.20
C ALA A 211 8.14 2.60 7.41
N SER A 212 8.29 2.04 6.20
CA SER A 212 9.50 2.13 5.37
C SER A 212 10.77 1.55 6.02
N ARG A 213 10.64 0.77 7.10
CA ARG A 213 11.74 0.14 7.86
C ARG A 213 11.53 -1.37 7.99
N PRO A 214 11.61 -2.13 6.90
CA PRO A 214 11.28 -3.56 6.92
C PRO A 214 12.15 -4.39 7.87
N ILE A 215 13.43 -4.05 8.02
CA ILE A 215 14.33 -4.74 8.95
C ILE A 215 13.86 -4.54 10.41
N GLU A 216 13.50 -3.31 10.78
CA GLU A 216 13.03 -3.01 12.14
C GLU A 216 11.69 -3.69 12.44
N ALA A 217 10.78 -3.73 11.47
CA ALA A 217 9.52 -4.43 11.63
C ALA A 217 9.75 -5.93 11.89
N VAL A 218 10.60 -6.59 11.08
CA VAL A 218 10.94 -8.01 11.30
C VAL A 218 11.69 -8.21 12.61
N ARG A 219 12.62 -7.31 12.96
CA ARG A 219 13.33 -7.35 14.23
C ARG A 219 12.36 -7.34 15.42
N THR A 220 11.37 -6.45 15.39
CA THR A 220 10.35 -6.37 16.45
C THR A 220 9.60 -7.70 16.59
N GLY A 221 9.13 -8.27 15.48
CA GLY A 221 8.45 -9.56 15.51
C GLY A 221 9.35 -10.72 15.96
N PHE A 222 10.60 -10.75 15.49
CA PHE A 222 11.56 -11.79 15.86
C PHE A 222 11.93 -11.72 17.35
N ARG A 223 12.06 -10.53 17.90
CA ARG A 223 12.31 -10.33 19.34
C ARG A 223 11.17 -10.88 20.18
N ASP A 224 9.93 -10.52 19.86
CA ASP A 224 8.76 -11.04 20.57
C ASP A 224 8.63 -12.57 20.43
N ILE A 225 8.93 -13.13 19.24
CA ILE A 225 8.97 -14.58 19.06
C ILE A 225 10.07 -15.22 19.91
N LEU A 226 11.25 -14.63 19.95
CA LEU A 226 12.38 -15.13 20.75
C LEU A 226 12.04 -15.13 22.23
N GLU A 227 11.44 -14.06 22.74
CA GLU A 227 11.03 -13.93 24.12
C GLU A 227 9.95 -14.95 24.53
N ARG A 228 8.97 -15.17 23.66
CA ARG A 228 7.82 -16.06 23.96
C ARG A 228 8.07 -17.52 23.64
N TYR A 229 8.81 -17.79 22.58
CA TYR A 229 8.89 -19.13 21.97
C TYR A 229 10.33 -19.63 21.75
N GLY A 230 11.35 -18.83 22.09
CA GLY A 230 12.75 -19.14 21.74
C GLY A 230 13.22 -20.53 22.14
N GLU A 231 12.72 -21.06 23.25
CA GLU A 231 13.06 -22.42 23.75
C GLU A 231 12.17 -23.51 23.13
N PHE A 232 10.99 -23.14 22.63
CA PHE A 232 9.96 -24.08 22.20
C PHE A 232 9.79 -24.15 20.69
N ALA A 233 10.08 -23.08 19.95
CA ALA A 233 9.91 -23.03 18.50
C ALA A 233 11.13 -23.63 17.79
N ASP A 234 10.96 -24.83 17.22
CA ASP A 234 11.94 -25.52 16.41
C ASP A 234 11.66 -25.26 14.93
N VAL A 235 12.25 -24.21 14.37
CA VAL A 235 11.98 -23.77 13.00
C VAL A 235 12.54 -24.75 11.99
N GLN A 236 11.67 -25.39 11.24
CA GLN A 236 12.01 -26.43 10.26
C GLN A 236 12.29 -25.88 8.87
N ALA A 237 11.57 -24.83 8.47
CA ALA A 237 11.82 -24.13 7.22
C ALA A 237 11.24 -22.71 7.27
N VAL A 238 11.81 -21.82 6.45
CA VAL A 238 11.43 -20.40 6.34
C VAL A 238 11.04 -20.05 4.92
N GLY A 239 9.86 -19.44 4.78
CA GLY A 239 9.39 -18.89 3.50
C GLY A 239 9.19 -17.38 3.61
N VAL A 240 9.54 -16.65 2.57
CA VAL A 240 9.44 -15.18 2.53
C VAL A 240 8.80 -14.70 1.23
N THR A 241 7.93 -13.69 1.34
CA THR A 241 7.26 -13.04 0.21
C THR A 241 7.15 -11.52 0.41
N GLY A 242 6.45 -10.84 -0.49
CA GLY A 242 6.24 -9.39 -0.48
C GLY A 242 7.34 -8.59 -1.17
N SER A 243 7.24 -7.27 -1.13
CA SER A 243 8.19 -6.36 -1.79
C SER A 243 9.61 -6.43 -1.22
N GLY A 244 9.74 -6.67 0.10
CA GLY A 244 11.01 -6.81 0.81
C GLY A 244 11.58 -8.23 0.88
N ARG A 245 11.00 -9.20 0.15
CA ARG A 245 11.32 -10.64 0.28
C ARG A 245 12.78 -11.02 0.11
N TYR A 246 13.51 -10.37 -0.79
CA TYR A 246 14.94 -10.69 -1.01
C TYR A 246 15.80 -10.25 0.16
N LEU A 247 15.59 -9.00 0.64
CA LEU A 247 16.32 -8.44 1.78
C LEU A 247 16.14 -9.31 3.02
N ILE A 248 14.89 -9.54 3.39
CA ILE A 248 14.58 -10.28 4.62
C ILE A 248 14.86 -11.78 4.43
N GLY A 249 14.66 -12.30 3.23
CA GLY A 249 15.02 -13.67 2.91
C GLY A 249 16.49 -13.94 3.11
N ASP A 250 17.35 -13.01 2.70
CA ASP A 250 18.80 -13.10 2.91
C ASP A 250 19.19 -13.00 4.39
N LEU A 251 18.56 -12.10 5.13
CA LEU A 251 18.83 -11.89 6.55
C LEU A 251 18.35 -13.05 7.42
N ALA A 252 17.14 -13.54 7.15
CA ALA A 252 16.54 -14.64 7.90
C ALA A 252 17.08 -16.03 7.50
N GLY A 253 17.82 -16.11 6.40
CA GLY A 253 18.25 -17.40 5.84
C GLY A 253 17.07 -18.19 5.27
N ALA A 254 16.21 -17.52 4.50
CA ALA A 254 15.00 -18.13 3.97
C ALA A 254 15.29 -19.29 3.02
N ASP A 255 14.61 -20.40 3.25
CA ASP A 255 14.69 -21.60 2.39
C ASP A 255 13.93 -21.39 1.08
N VAL A 256 12.86 -20.57 1.12
CA VAL A 256 12.03 -20.27 -0.04
C VAL A 256 11.74 -18.76 -0.09
N VAL A 257 12.01 -18.17 -1.24
CA VAL A 257 11.58 -16.81 -1.58
C VAL A 257 10.59 -16.90 -2.75
N VAL A 258 9.35 -16.48 -2.52
CA VAL A 258 8.27 -16.67 -3.50
C VAL A 258 7.61 -15.35 -3.86
N ASN A 259 6.93 -15.35 -5.01
CA ASN A 259 6.07 -14.25 -5.41
C ASN A 259 4.81 -14.22 -4.52
N GLU A 260 4.34 -13.04 -4.19
CA GLU A 260 3.19 -12.82 -3.32
C GLU A 260 1.89 -13.43 -3.87
N ILE A 261 1.67 -13.38 -5.19
CA ILE A 261 0.50 -14.00 -5.81
C ILE A 261 0.48 -15.50 -5.53
N THR A 262 1.63 -16.17 -5.66
CA THR A 262 1.76 -17.60 -5.36
C THR A 262 1.52 -17.89 -3.88
N ALA A 263 2.04 -17.07 -2.99
CA ALA A 263 1.84 -17.24 -1.55
C ALA A 263 0.36 -17.10 -1.17
N HIS A 264 -0.28 -16.02 -1.60
CA HIS A 264 -1.71 -15.77 -1.36
C HIS A 264 -2.60 -16.88 -1.95
N ALA A 265 -2.34 -17.30 -3.18
CA ALA A 265 -3.07 -18.38 -3.83
C ALA A 265 -2.93 -19.71 -3.09
N THR A 266 -1.72 -20.04 -2.62
CA THR A 266 -1.46 -21.27 -1.87
C THR A 266 -2.23 -21.31 -0.55
N ALA A 267 -2.22 -20.20 0.20
CA ALA A 267 -2.97 -20.09 1.44
C ALA A 267 -4.48 -20.19 1.21
N SER A 268 -4.98 -19.50 0.18
CA SER A 268 -6.40 -19.49 -0.16
C SER A 268 -6.90 -20.87 -0.56
N ALA A 269 -6.19 -21.55 -1.44
CA ALA A 269 -6.53 -22.92 -1.86
C ALA A 269 -6.43 -23.95 -0.71
N PHE A 270 -5.55 -23.70 0.26
CA PHE A 270 -5.43 -24.53 1.45
C PHE A 270 -6.64 -24.35 2.39
N ILE A 271 -7.06 -23.10 2.63
CA ILE A 271 -8.17 -22.77 3.55
C ILE A 271 -9.52 -23.10 2.91
N CYS A 272 -9.67 -22.81 1.63
CA CYS A 272 -10.88 -23.10 0.86
C CYS A 272 -10.49 -23.79 -0.46
N PRO A 273 -10.50 -25.13 -0.54
CA PRO A 273 -10.11 -25.87 -1.73
C PRO A 273 -10.96 -25.54 -2.97
N GLU A 274 -12.19 -25.06 -2.78
CA GLU A 274 -13.11 -24.70 -3.84
C GLU A 274 -12.92 -23.27 -4.37
N VAL A 275 -12.02 -22.49 -3.77
CA VAL A 275 -11.81 -21.10 -4.16
C VAL A 275 -11.43 -20.97 -5.64
N ASP A 276 -12.15 -20.12 -6.34
CA ASP A 276 -11.90 -19.80 -7.75
C ASP A 276 -11.48 -18.33 -7.96
N THR A 277 -11.80 -17.46 -7.00
CA THR A 277 -11.55 -16.02 -7.08
C THR A 277 -11.05 -15.49 -5.75
N ILE A 278 -9.97 -14.72 -5.80
CA ILE A 278 -9.44 -14.02 -4.64
C ILE A 278 -9.52 -12.52 -4.90
N PHE A 279 -10.19 -11.80 -4.01
CA PHE A 279 -10.07 -10.35 -3.85
C PHE A 279 -9.10 -10.09 -2.71
N GLU A 280 -7.99 -9.42 -3.00
CA GLU A 280 -7.02 -9.02 -1.99
C GLU A 280 -6.89 -7.51 -2.02
N ILE A 281 -7.14 -6.87 -0.85
CA ILE A 281 -6.97 -5.44 -0.70
C ILE A 281 -6.12 -5.18 0.54
N GLY A 282 -4.89 -4.81 0.28
CA GLY A 282 -3.92 -4.36 1.27
C GLY A 282 -3.99 -2.85 1.52
N GLY A 283 -2.95 -2.32 2.14
CA GLY A 283 -2.83 -0.88 2.40
C GLY A 283 -2.58 -0.06 1.14
N GLN A 284 -1.61 -0.45 0.29
CA GLN A 284 -1.25 0.27 -0.93
C GLN A 284 -1.59 -0.47 -2.21
N ASP A 285 -1.63 -1.78 -2.15
CA ASP A 285 -1.88 -2.64 -3.29
C ASP A 285 -3.22 -3.33 -3.17
N SER A 286 -3.80 -3.65 -4.31
CA SER A 286 -4.95 -4.51 -4.41
C SER A 286 -4.77 -5.47 -5.58
N LYS A 287 -5.19 -6.71 -5.41
CA LYS A 287 -4.95 -7.78 -6.35
C LYS A 287 -6.22 -8.60 -6.55
N TYR A 288 -6.45 -8.95 -7.80
CA TYR A 288 -7.42 -9.97 -8.20
C TYR A 288 -6.64 -11.20 -8.67
N VAL A 289 -7.00 -12.37 -8.16
CA VAL A 289 -6.41 -13.62 -8.58
C VAL A 289 -7.53 -14.61 -8.90
N ARG A 290 -7.43 -15.22 -10.08
CA ARG A 290 -8.30 -16.32 -10.48
C ARG A 290 -7.57 -17.64 -10.34
N LEU A 291 -8.24 -18.58 -9.71
CA LEU A 291 -7.73 -19.94 -9.55
C LEU A 291 -8.52 -20.94 -10.40
N GLU A 292 -7.84 -22.00 -10.81
CA GLU A 292 -8.44 -23.17 -11.44
C GLU A 292 -7.73 -24.39 -10.87
N ASN A 293 -8.46 -25.25 -10.17
CA ASN A 293 -7.91 -26.41 -9.46
C ASN A 293 -6.76 -26.04 -8.49
N GLY A 294 -6.90 -24.94 -7.75
CA GLY A 294 -5.91 -24.46 -6.81
C GLY A 294 -4.67 -23.80 -7.44
N LEU A 295 -4.62 -23.68 -8.77
CA LEU A 295 -3.51 -23.05 -9.50
C LEU A 295 -3.92 -21.68 -10.03
N VAL A 296 -2.99 -20.74 -10.01
CA VAL A 296 -3.20 -19.39 -10.56
C VAL A 296 -3.39 -19.48 -12.07
N LYS A 297 -4.57 -19.08 -12.54
CA LYS A 297 -4.93 -19.02 -13.96
C LYS A 297 -4.70 -17.63 -14.54
N ASP A 298 -5.10 -16.61 -13.80
CA ASP A 298 -4.96 -15.20 -14.17
C ASP A 298 -4.82 -14.36 -12.91
N PHE A 299 -4.15 -13.23 -13.01
CA PHE A 299 -4.08 -12.25 -11.93
C PHE A 299 -3.88 -10.85 -12.48
N THR A 300 -4.25 -9.88 -11.69
CA THR A 300 -3.95 -8.49 -11.95
C THR A 300 -3.79 -7.73 -10.63
N MET A 301 -3.09 -6.61 -10.69
CA MET A 301 -2.88 -5.72 -9.56
C MET A 301 -3.35 -4.32 -9.94
N ASN A 302 -3.66 -3.50 -8.93
CA ASN A 302 -3.93 -2.09 -9.19
C ASN A 302 -2.71 -1.45 -9.88
N LYS A 303 -2.99 -0.59 -10.85
CA LYS A 303 -2.00 0.30 -11.46
C LYS A 303 -1.66 1.39 -10.42
N ALA A 304 -1.12 2.49 -10.78
CA ALA A 304 -0.69 3.57 -9.88
C ALA A 304 -1.82 4.29 -9.10
N CYS A 305 -3.02 3.72 -8.96
CA CYS A 305 -4.17 4.38 -8.34
C CYS A 305 -4.52 3.77 -6.98
N ALA A 306 -4.52 4.59 -5.93
CA ALA A 306 -4.87 4.18 -4.56
C ALA A 306 -6.38 4.04 -4.31
N ALA A 307 -7.27 4.42 -5.24
CA ALA A 307 -8.72 4.48 -5.03
C ALA A 307 -9.38 3.13 -4.69
N GLY A 308 -8.72 2.00 -4.97
CA GLY A 308 -9.15 0.66 -4.62
C GLY A 308 -8.30 0.02 -3.50
N THR A 309 -7.72 0.79 -2.59
CA THR A 309 -6.79 0.32 -1.55
C THR A 309 -7.17 0.80 -0.16
N GLY A 310 -6.63 0.17 0.87
CA GLY A 310 -6.92 0.49 2.27
C GLY A 310 -6.47 1.88 2.70
N SER A 311 -5.32 2.36 2.20
CA SER A 311 -4.80 3.70 2.51
C SER A 311 -5.78 4.81 2.13
N PHE A 312 -6.50 4.64 1.02
CA PHE A 312 -7.52 5.60 0.63
C PHE A 312 -8.65 5.68 1.66
N LEU A 313 -9.15 4.53 2.13
CA LEU A 313 -10.20 4.53 3.16
C LEU A 313 -9.70 5.10 4.50
N GLU A 314 -8.46 4.80 4.89
CA GLU A 314 -7.86 5.31 6.12
C GLU A 314 -7.74 6.85 6.05
N GLU A 315 -7.28 7.40 4.93
CA GLU A 315 -7.20 8.85 4.69
C GLU A 315 -8.60 9.51 4.74
N GLN A 316 -9.60 8.92 4.10
CA GLN A 316 -10.96 9.46 4.12
C GLN A 316 -11.60 9.39 5.51
N ALA A 317 -11.37 8.32 6.26
CA ALA A 317 -11.83 8.20 7.64
C ALA A 317 -11.22 9.27 8.54
N GLU A 318 -9.92 9.53 8.41
CA GLU A 318 -9.21 10.59 9.13
C GLU A 318 -9.79 11.97 8.82
N LYS A 319 -10.04 12.30 7.54
CA LYS A 319 -10.68 13.55 7.10
C LYS A 319 -12.11 13.72 7.63
N LEU A 320 -12.84 12.62 7.78
CA LEU A 320 -14.18 12.60 8.38
C LEU A 320 -14.14 12.66 9.91
N GLY A 321 -12.97 12.58 10.54
CA GLY A 321 -12.81 12.55 11.99
C GLY A 321 -13.29 11.25 12.64
N ILE A 322 -13.29 10.13 11.92
CA ILE A 322 -13.75 8.83 12.39
C ILE A 322 -12.63 7.79 12.36
N SER A 323 -12.69 6.80 13.23
CA SER A 323 -11.74 5.68 13.23
C SER A 323 -12.12 4.65 12.17
N ILE A 324 -11.14 4.35 11.27
CA ILE A 324 -11.33 3.31 10.26
C ILE A 324 -11.62 1.93 10.89
N LYS A 325 -11.02 1.63 12.05
CA LYS A 325 -11.16 0.36 12.74
C LYS A 325 -12.44 0.23 13.55
N ARG A 326 -12.90 1.33 14.18
CA ARG A 326 -14.01 1.29 15.15
C ARG A 326 -15.32 1.82 14.59
N ASP A 327 -15.24 2.87 13.79
CA ASP A 327 -16.42 3.68 13.46
C ASP A 327 -16.87 3.49 12.01
N PHE A 328 -15.94 3.39 11.07
CA PHE A 328 -16.24 3.46 9.64
C PHE A 328 -17.27 2.41 9.21
N ALA A 329 -17.01 1.13 9.47
CA ALA A 329 -17.91 0.05 9.05
C ALA A 329 -19.29 0.18 9.71
N ARG A 330 -19.34 0.51 11.00
CA ARG A 330 -20.59 0.71 11.76
C ARG A 330 -21.39 1.86 11.19
N LEU A 331 -20.77 2.99 10.90
CA LEU A 331 -21.45 4.16 10.32
C LEU A 331 -21.91 3.88 8.90
N ALA A 332 -21.07 3.28 8.06
CA ALA A 332 -21.39 2.94 6.69
C ALA A 332 -22.58 1.97 6.58
N LEU A 333 -22.67 0.99 7.49
CA LEU A 333 -23.81 0.06 7.56
C LEU A 333 -25.07 0.70 8.16
N ALA A 334 -24.95 1.79 8.91
CA ALA A 334 -26.07 2.56 9.44
C ALA A 334 -26.54 3.66 8.48
N ALA A 335 -25.97 3.77 7.29
CA ALA A 335 -26.35 4.76 6.29
C ALA A 335 -27.76 4.51 5.77
N GLU A 336 -28.65 5.49 5.88
CA GLU A 336 -30.01 5.42 5.32
C GLU A 336 -30.03 5.79 3.83
N HIS A 337 -29.19 6.76 3.46
CA HIS A 337 -29.12 7.28 2.10
C HIS A 337 -27.66 7.41 1.64
N PRO A 338 -26.93 6.29 1.46
CA PRO A 338 -25.53 6.33 1.04
C PRO A 338 -25.36 7.17 -0.23
N VAL A 339 -24.43 8.13 -0.20
CA VAL A 339 -24.23 9.04 -1.34
C VAL A 339 -23.32 8.43 -2.39
N ASP A 340 -23.48 8.86 -3.65
CA ASP A 340 -22.60 8.46 -4.72
C ASP A 340 -21.32 9.32 -4.70
N CYS A 341 -20.21 8.82 -4.14
CA CYS A 341 -18.93 9.49 -4.16
C CYS A 341 -18.14 9.26 -5.47
N GLY A 342 -18.71 8.51 -6.42
CA GLY A 342 -18.09 8.21 -7.70
C GLY A 342 -17.04 7.11 -7.67
N GLU A 343 -16.51 6.81 -8.85
CA GLU A 343 -15.51 5.75 -9.12
C GLU A 343 -14.26 6.27 -9.81
N GLN A 344 -13.88 7.50 -9.51
CA GLN A 344 -12.74 8.18 -10.13
C GLN A 344 -11.47 8.01 -9.28
N CYS A 345 -10.41 8.78 -9.58
CA CYS A 345 -9.23 8.78 -8.74
C CYS A 345 -9.54 9.42 -7.36
N THR A 346 -8.69 9.13 -6.38
CA THR A 346 -8.83 9.60 -4.99
C THR A 346 -9.09 11.10 -4.88
N VAL A 347 -8.46 11.92 -5.72
CA VAL A 347 -8.61 13.38 -5.72
C VAL A 347 -10.05 13.81 -6.06
N PHE A 348 -10.67 13.16 -7.02
CA PHE A 348 -12.05 13.48 -7.40
C PHE A 348 -13.05 12.97 -6.35
N ILE A 349 -12.82 11.78 -5.80
CA ILE A 349 -13.65 11.26 -4.70
C ILE A 349 -13.54 12.18 -3.49
N ASP A 350 -12.33 12.65 -3.16
CA ASP A 350 -12.12 13.61 -2.09
C ASP A 350 -12.92 14.90 -2.29
N SER A 351 -12.93 15.43 -3.51
CA SER A 351 -13.73 16.60 -3.85
C SER A 351 -15.23 16.36 -3.68
N GLU A 352 -15.73 15.16 -4.02
CA GLU A 352 -17.12 14.78 -3.79
C GLU A 352 -17.44 14.64 -2.29
N VAL A 353 -16.53 14.06 -1.50
CA VAL A 353 -16.67 13.97 -0.04
C VAL A 353 -16.79 15.37 0.56
N VAL A 354 -15.89 16.29 0.19
CA VAL A 354 -15.93 17.69 0.64
C VAL A 354 -17.26 18.36 0.24
N ARG A 355 -17.73 18.13 -0.98
CA ARG A 355 -19.01 18.66 -1.45
C ARG A 355 -20.18 18.16 -0.60
N HIS A 356 -20.19 16.87 -0.24
CA HIS A 356 -21.22 16.29 0.62
C HIS A 356 -21.15 16.83 2.05
N GLN A 357 -19.95 17.00 2.61
CA GLN A 357 -19.75 17.63 3.92
C GLN A 357 -20.31 19.06 3.95
N GLN A 358 -19.99 19.87 2.93
CA GLN A 358 -20.50 21.25 2.81
C GLN A 358 -22.02 21.32 2.70
N ARG A 359 -22.66 20.29 2.19
CA ARG A 359 -24.12 20.15 2.12
C ARG A 359 -24.76 19.65 3.41
N GLY A 360 -23.95 19.33 4.42
CA GLY A 360 -24.43 18.79 5.70
C GLY A 360 -24.95 17.35 5.58
N THR A 361 -24.43 16.57 4.63
CA THR A 361 -24.75 15.14 4.50
C THR A 361 -24.24 14.40 5.75
N PRO A 362 -25.02 13.50 6.33
CA PRO A 362 -24.58 12.70 7.48
C PRO A 362 -23.29 11.92 7.17
N VAL A 363 -22.40 11.84 8.16
CA VAL A 363 -21.13 11.10 8.02
C VAL A 363 -21.37 9.62 7.69
N SER A 364 -22.47 9.04 8.21
CA SER A 364 -22.90 7.68 7.87
C SER A 364 -23.13 7.49 6.38
N ASP A 365 -23.86 8.42 5.74
CA ASP A 365 -24.18 8.36 4.32
C ASP A 365 -22.94 8.56 3.44
N ILE A 366 -22.00 9.40 3.89
CA ILE A 366 -20.71 9.56 3.21
C ILE A 366 -19.85 8.28 3.36
N ALA A 367 -19.78 7.70 4.56
CA ALA A 367 -19.04 6.46 4.80
C ALA A 367 -19.62 5.29 3.99
N GLY A 368 -20.96 5.18 3.90
CA GLY A 368 -21.63 4.21 3.03
C GLY A 368 -21.26 4.39 1.56
N GLY A 369 -21.24 5.63 1.08
CA GLY A 369 -20.80 5.98 -0.27
C GLY A 369 -19.35 5.64 -0.56
N LEU A 370 -18.46 5.87 0.40
CA LEU A 370 -17.04 5.51 0.29
C LEU A 370 -16.82 3.99 0.25
N ALA A 371 -17.61 3.21 1.03
CA ALA A 371 -17.56 1.75 0.95
C ALA A 371 -17.96 1.24 -0.45
N TYR A 372 -18.95 1.85 -1.08
CA TYR A 372 -19.28 1.58 -2.48
C TYR A 372 -18.18 2.02 -3.44
N SER A 373 -17.61 3.21 -3.24
CA SER A 373 -16.56 3.75 -4.12
C SER A 373 -15.33 2.84 -4.18
N ILE A 374 -14.84 2.33 -3.04
CA ILE A 374 -13.68 1.43 -3.05
C ILE A 374 -14.01 0.12 -3.77
N ALA A 375 -15.17 -0.47 -3.50
CA ALA A 375 -15.57 -1.72 -4.12
C ALA A 375 -15.76 -1.56 -5.63
N THR A 376 -16.41 -0.47 -6.07
CA THR A 376 -16.62 -0.17 -7.50
C THR A 376 -15.28 0.10 -8.21
N ASN A 377 -14.40 0.90 -7.60
CA ASN A 377 -13.06 1.14 -8.16
C ASN A 377 -12.25 -0.15 -8.30
N TYR A 378 -12.30 -1.02 -7.30
CA TYR A 378 -11.64 -2.31 -7.38
C TYR A 378 -12.20 -3.17 -8.53
N LEU A 379 -13.53 -3.30 -8.62
CA LEU A 379 -14.16 -4.09 -9.68
C LEU A 379 -13.87 -3.54 -11.07
N HIS A 380 -13.92 -2.22 -11.26
CA HIS A 380 -13.75 -1.62 -12.58
C HIS A 380 -12.29 -1.44 -13.01
N ARG A 381 -11.35 -1.28 -12.07
CA ARG A 381 -9.96 -0.94 -12.37
C ARG A 381 -8.96 -2.05 -12.08
N VAL A 382 -9.30 -2.98 -11.21
CA VAL A 382 -8.46 -4.15 -10.89
C VAL A 382 -9.03 -5.39 -11.55
N VAL A 383 -10.29 -5.72 -11.28
CA VAL A 383 -10.95 -6.87 -11.93
C VAL A 383 -11.18 -6.61 -13.43
N GLU A 384 -11.62 -5.41 -13.79
CA GLU A 384 -11.93 -5.00 -15.16
C GLU A 384 -13.00 -5.92 -15.80
N LYS A 385 -12.67 -6.56 -16.92
CA LYS A 385 -13.56 -7.49 -17.65
C LYS A 385 -13.32 -8.95 -17.29
N ARG A 386 -12.54 -9.23 -16.26
CA ARG A 386 -12.22 -10.60 -15.85
C ARG A 386 -13.41 -11.27 -15.18
N PRO A 387 -13.57 -12.56 -15.36
CA PRO A 387 -14.68 -13.29 -14.76
C PRO A 387 -14.48 -13.38 -13.24
N VAL A 388 -15.55 -13.14 -12.50
CA VAL A 388 -15.63 -13.39 -11.07
C VAL A 388 -16.40 -14.69 -10.88
N GLY A 389 -15.77 -15.68 -10.23
CA GLY A 389 -16.37 -16.98 -9.98
C GLY A 389 -17.37 -16.97 -8.84
N ASP A 390 -17.75 -18.15 -8.35
CA ASP A 390 -18.79 -18.30 -7.33
C ASP A 390 -18.23 -18.55 -5.92
N HIS A 391 -16.95 -18.98 -5.84
CA HIS A 391 -16.24 -19.20 -4.57
C HIS A 391 -15.20 -18.12 -4.35
N ILE A 392 -15.65 -16.97 -3.85
CA ILE A 392 -14.84 -15.78 -3.71
C ILE A 392 -14.29 -15.69 -2.28
N LEU A 393 -12.95 -15.57 -2.15
CA LEU A 393 -12.30 -15.20 -0.90
C LEU A 393 -11.89 -13.71 -0.92
N PHE A 394 -12.24 -12.99 0.15
CA PHE A 394 -11.80 -11.62 0.36
C PHE A 394 -10.77 -11.57 1.49
N GLN A 395 -9.55 -11.14 1.18
CA GLN A 395 -8.41 -11.13 2.09
C GLN A 395 -7.66 -9.78 2.07
N GLY A 396 -6.66 -9.66 2.93
CA GLY A 396 -5.96 -8.41 3.17
C GLY A 396 -6.58 -7.60 4.31
N GLY A 397 -5.94 -6.50 4.71
CA GLY A 397 -6.38 -5.70 5.86
C GLY A 397 -7.77 -5.07 5.71
N VAL A 398 -8.19 -4.79 4.47
CA VAL A 398 -9.51 -4.19 4.19
C VAL A 398 -10.64 -5.20 4.40
N ALA A 399 -10.38 -6.50 4.35
CA ALA A 399 -11.40 -7.53 4.57
C ALA A 399 -12.00 -7.52 5.99
N PHE A 400 -11.36 -6.86 6.95
CA PHE A 400 -11.97 -6.60 8.26
C PHE A 400 -13.14 -5.60 8.21
N ASN A 401 -13.24 -4.82 7.14
CA ASN A 401 -14.29 -3.83 7.00
C ASN A 401 -15.56 -4.45 6.41
N THR A 402 -16.50 -4.76 7.29
CA THR A 402 -17.77 -5.42 6.92
C THR A 402 -18.66 -4.58 5.99
N ALA A 403 -18.52 -3.26 5.97
CA ALA A 403 -19.23 -2.41 5.03
C ALA A 403 -18.67 -2.54 3.60
N VAL A 404 -17.36 -2.67 3.46
CA VAL A 404 -16.72 -2.93 2.17
C VAL A 404 -17.09 -4.31 1.66
N LEU A 405 -17.11 -5.31 2.54
CA LEU A 405 -17.60 -6.66 2.21
C LEU A 405 -19.04 -6.61 1.70
N ALA A 406 -19.94 -5.93 2.42
CA ALA A 406 -21.34 -5.76 2.02
C ALA A 406 -21.48 -5.04 0.67
N ALA A 407 -20.64 -4.04 0.41
CA ALA A 407 -20.60 -3.34 -0.88
C ALA A 407 -20.19 -4.29 -2.01
N PHE A 408 -19.17 -5.12 -1.81
CA PHE A 408 -18.76 -6.13 -2.79
C PHE A 408 -19.86 -7.15 -3.08
N GLU A 409 -20.49 -7.70 -2.05
CA GLU A 409 -21.60 -8.64 -2.23
C GLU A 409 -22.79 -8.01 -2.97
N ARG A 410 -23.10 -6.75 -2.62
CA ARG A 410 -24.15 -6.01 -3.30
C ARG A 410 -23.86 -5.75 -4.78
N LEU A 411 -22.61 -5.41 -5.12
CA LEU A 411 -22.20 -5.10 -6.50
C LEU A 411 -22.04 -6.35 -7.35
N THR A 412 -21.53 -7.43 -6.78
CA THR A 412 -21.30 -8.69 -7.50
C THR A 412 -22.54 -9.58 -7.55
N GLY A 413 -23.48 -9.39 -6.63
CA GLY A 413 -24.63 -10.30 -6.43
C GLY A 413 -24.23 -11.69 -5.92
N LYS A 414 -23.02 -11.83 -5.37
CA LYS A 414 -22.43 -13.11 -4.92
C LYS A 414 -22.03 -13.05 -3.46
N ALA A 415 -22.13 -14.17 -2.77
CA ALA A 415 -21.61 -14.31 -1.41
C ALA A 415 -20.09 -14.32 -1.43
N ILE A 416 -19.47 -13.61 -0.49
CA ILE A 416 -18.01 -13.47 -0.40
C ILE A 416 -17.54 -13.93 0.97
N THR A 417 -16.60 -14.85 1.00
CA THR A 417 -16.05 -15.40 2.23
C THR A 417 -14.81 -14.65 2.66
N VAL A 418 -14.75 -14.23 3.93
CA VAL A 418 -13.52 -13.73 4.57
C VAL A 418 -12.87 -14.88 5.33
N PRO A 419 -11.66 -15.33 4.93
CA PRO A 419 -11.01 -16.45 5.60
C PRO A 419 -10.49 -16.03 6.98
N PRO A 420 -10.31 -17.00 7.90
CA PRO A 420 -9.58 -16.73 9.14
C PRO A 420 -8.15 -16.28 8.81
N HIS A 421 -7.63 -15.36 9.61
CA HIS A 421 -6.29 -14.78 9.40
C HIS A 421 -6.12 -14.06 8.04
N ASN A 422 -7.21 -13.48 7.54
CA ASN A 422 -7.26 -12.78 6.24
C ASN A 422 -6.13 -11.76 6.02
N GLU A 423 -5.59 -11.20 7.09
CA GLU A 423 -4.56 -10.16 7.07
C GLU A 423 -3.13 -10.72 6.90
N VAL A 424 -2.91 -12.02 7.16
CA VAL A 424 -1.57 -12.65 7.11
C VAL A 424 -1.50 -13.81 6.11
N MET A 425 -2.38 -13.85 5.13
CA MET A 425 -2.50 -14.94 4.14
C MET A 425 -1.19 -15.17 3.37
N GLY A 426 -0.48 -14.10 2.99
CA GLY A 426 0.82 -14.21 2.32
C GLY A 426 1.84 -14.96 3.16
N ALA A 427 1.92 -14.65 4.47
CA ALA A 427 2.82 -15.34 5.39
C ALA A 427 2.40 -16.81 5.63
N ILE A 428 1.10 -17.11 5.72
CA ILE A 428 0.57 -18.49 5.78
C ILE A 428 0.99 -19.28 4.54
N GLY A 429 0.84 -18.68 3.35
CA GLY A 429 1.27 -19.30 2.10
C GLY A 429 2.76 -19.62 2.09
N CYS A 430 3.58 -18.73 2.65
CA CYS A 430 5.02 -18.96 2.81
C CYS A 430 5.32 -20.17 3.72
N CYS A 431 4.62 -20.30 4.85
CA CYS A 431 4.76 -21.49 5.72
C CYS A 431 4.44 -22.78 4.97
N LEU A 432 3.34 -22.81 4.24
CA LEU A 432 2.90 -23.99 3.47
C LEU A 432 3.89 -24.38 2.37
N ILE A 433 4.42 -23.38 1.65
CA ILE A 433 5.39 -23.60 0.57
C ILE A 433 6.74 -24.06 1.14
N ALA A 434 7.20 -23.46 2.23
CA ALA A 434 8.43 -23.86 2.92
C ALA A 434 8.34 -25.30 3.45
N ARG A 435 7.20 -25.63 4.10
CA ARG A 435 6.90 -27.00 4.55
C ARG A 435 6.93 -27.99 3.38
N ARG A 436 6.29 -27.68 2.27
CA ARG A 436 6.28 -28.54 1.08
C ARG A 436 7.70 -28.78 0.57
N LYS A 437 8.52 -27.72 0.44
CA LYS A 437 9.92 -27.85 0.00
C LYS A 437 10.72 -28.76 0.91
N MET A 438 10.57 -28.60 2.24
CA MET A 438 11.23 -29.49 3.20
C MET A 438 10.85 -30.95 2.99
N LEU A 439 9.55 -31.24 2.80
CA LEU A 439 9.06 -32.62 2.62
C LEU A 439 9.50 -33.25 1.29
N GLU A 440 9.63 -32.44 0.24
CA GLU A 440 10.04 -32.88 -1.10
C GLU A 440 11.56 -32.99 -1.27
N THR A 441 12.37 -32.48 -0.32
CA THR A 441 13.83 -32.44 -0.42
C THR A 441 14.46 -33.44 0.54
N PRO A 442 15.00 -34.58 0.10
CA PRO A 442 15.70 -35.52 0.95
C PRO A 442 16.92 -34.87 1.62
N GLY A 443 17.08 -35.09 2.93
CA GLY A 443 18.18 -34.53 3.69
C GLY A 443 18.11 -33.00 3.86
N PHE A 444 16.92 -32.43 3.76
CA PHE A 444 16.70 -31.00 3.93
C PHE A 444 17.24 -30.51 5.29
N ALA A 445 18.01 -29.42 5.22
CA ALA A 445 18.42 -28.64 6.39
C ALA A 445 18.03 -27.18 6.15
N THR A 446 17.37 -26.58 7.14
CA THR A 446 16.98 -25.17 7.02
C THR A 446 18.18 -24.24 7.04
N GLY A 447 18.11 -23.20 6.22
CA GLY A 447 19.06 -22.08 6.23
C GLY A 447 18.77 -21.02 7.29
N PHE A 448 17.78 -21.23 8.15
CA PHE A 448 17.33 -20.27 9.15
C PHE A 448 18.48 -19.80 10.05
N THR A 449 18.68 -18.50 10.14
CA THR A 449 19.78 -17.87 10.87
C THR A 449 19.47 -17.62 12.35
N GLY A 450 18.26 -17.97 12.78
CA GLY A 450 17.78 -17.74 14.17
C GLY A 450 17.09 -16.39 14.36
N PHE A 451 16.20 -16.31 15.35
CA PHE A 451 15.45 -15.07 15.63
C PHE A 451 16.35 -13.92 16.12
N GLY A 452 17.50 -14.22 16.74
CA GLY A 452 18.46 -13.22 17.22
C GLY A 452 19.35 -12.61 16.12
N VAL A 453 19.23 -13.03 14.86
CA VAL A 453 20.09 -12.54 13.78
C VAL A 453 20.02 -11.02 13.60
N LEU A 454 18.85 -10.44 13.79
CA LEU A 454 18.61 -9.01 13.60
C LEU A 454 18.97 -8.15 14.83
N GLU A 455 19.33 -8.76 15.96
CA GLU A 455 19.88 -8.03 17.11
C GLU A 455 21.30 -7.54 16.87
N LYS A 456 22.02 -8.15 15.90
CA LYS A 456 23.30 -7.63 15.40
C LYS A 456 23.03 -6.32 14.66
N GLY A 457 23.84 -5.31 14.96
CA GLY A 457 23.73 -4.02 14.30
C GLY A 457 23.89 -4.15 12.77
N TYR A 458 23.16 -3.35 12.04
CA TYR A 458 23.38 -3.21 10.60
C TYR A 458 23.70 -1.76 10.24
N ARG A 459 24.45 -1.59 9.15
CA ARG A 459 24.77 -0.28 8.59
C ARG A 459 24.17 -0.18 7.19
N GLN A 460 23.47 0.91 6.93
CA GLN A 460 22.91 1.21 5.63
C GLN A 460 23.69 2.33 4.99
N GLU A 461 24.13 2.11 3.76
CA GLU A 461 24.79 3.06 2.89
C GLU A 461 23.95 3.20 1.62
N SER A 462 23.89 4.38 1.02
CA SER A 462 23.22 4.59 -0.25
C SER A 462 24.19 5.15 -1.28
N PHE A 463 24.06 4.71 -2.53
CA PHE A 463 24.81 5.27 -3.64
C PHE A 463 23.98 5.26 -4.92
N GLN A 464 24.28 6.16 -5.83
CA GLN A 464 23.64 6.23 -7.13
C GLN A 464 24.34 5.28 -8.11
N CYS A 465 23.54 4.44 -8.77
CA CYS A 465 24.04 3.54 -9.83
C CYS A 465 24.20 4.31 -11.14
N ASN A 466 25.44 4.42 -11.65
CA ASN A 466 25.76 5.15 -12.88
C ASN A 466 25.89 4.25 -14.11
N LEU A 467 25.37 3.01 -14.07
CA LEU A 467 25.56 2.03 -15.14
C LEU A 467 24.57 2.17 -16.30
N CYS A 468 23.52 2.96 -16.15
CA CYS A 468 22.54 3.25 -17.21
C CYS A 468 21.79 4.55 -16.90
N ALA A 469 20.97 5.02 -17.84
CA ALA A 469 20.20 6.26 -17.72
C ALA A 469 19.19 6.29 -16.55
N ASN A 470 18.87 5.15 -15.95
CA ASN A 470 17.94 5.11 -14.82
C ASN A 470 18.50 5.68 -13.52
N GLN A 471 19.83 5.73 -13.37
CA GLN A 471 20.54 6.31 -12.20
C GLN A 471 19.89 5.97 -10.86
N CYS A 472 19.59 4.66 -10.65
CA CYS A 472 18.87 4.19 -9.46
C CYS A 472 19.65 4.50 -8.17
N ASP A 473 18.97 4.92 -7.15
CA ASP A 473 19.50 4.98 -5.79
C ASP A 473 19.54 3.56 -5.20
N ILE A 474 20.74 3.04 -4.97
CA ILE A 474 20.95 1.70 -4.44
C ILE A 474 21.25 1.79 -2.95
N SER A 475 20.44 1.11 -2.15
CA SER A 475 20.71 0.89 -0.73
C SER A 475 21.60 -0.34 -0.56
N LYS A 476 22.73 -0.16 0.09
CA LYS A 476 23.67 -1.22 0.48
C LYS A 476 23.55 -1.45 1.98
N ILE A 477 23.19 -2.66 2.37
CA ILE A 477 23.02 -3.05 3.78
C ILE A 477 24.17 -3.97 4.16
N LEU A 478 24.86 -3.60 5.22
CA LEU A 478 25.98 -4.33 5.81
C LEU A 478 25.53 -4.87 7.15
N VAL A 479 25.48 -6.18 7.29
CA VAL A 479 25.21 -6.88 8.56
C VAL A 479 26.47 -7.65 8.93
N GLU A 480 26.86 -7.62 10.21
CA GLU A 480 28.05 -8.30 10.69
C GLU A 480 27.96 -9.82 10.43
N GLY A 481 28.97 -10.37 9.79
CA GLY A 481 29.01 -11.78 9.41
C GLY A 481 28.25 -12.14 8.12
N HIS A 482 27.60 -11.18 7.46
CA HIS A 482 26.89 -11.38 6.20
C HIS A 482 27.58 -10.64 5.03
N ARG A 483 27.33 -11.11 3.81
CA ARG A 483 27.77 -10.38 2.61
C ARG A 483 26.94 -9.11 2.45
N PRO A 484 27.50 -8.03 1.85
CA PRO A 484 26.72 -6.84 1.53
C PRO A 484 25.49 -7.17 0.68
N LEU A 485 24.34 -6.62 1.05
CA LEU A 485 23.07 -6.77 0.36
C LEU A 485 22.72 -5.46 -0.33
N PHE A 486 22.15 -5.52 -1.54
CA PHE A 486 21.89 -4.35 -2.37
C PHE A 486 20.45 -4.34 -2.84
N TYR A 487 19.77 -3.18 -2.73
CA TYR A 487 18.35 -3.01 -3.07
C TYR A 487 18.07 -1.64 -3.70
N GLY A 488 16.94 -1.51 -4.38
CA GLY A 488 16.49 -0.26 -5.00
C GLY A 488 16.85 -0.15 -6.49
N GLY A 489 17.42 -1.19 -7.09
CA GLY A 489 17.66 -1.25 -8.52
C GLY A 489 16.38 -1.47 -9.31
N ARG A 490 16.17 -0.72 -10.42
CA ARG A 490 15.10 -1.01 -11.39
C ARG A 490 15.43 -2.20 -12.30
N CYS A 491 16.63 -2.74 -12.19
CA CYS A 491 17.06 -3.95 -12.87
C CYS A 491 17.61 -4.95 -11.85
N GLU A 492 17.61 -6.22 -12.21
CA GLU A 492 18.02 -7.32 -11.32
C GLU A 492 19.56 -7.41 -11.08
N ARG A 493 20.34 -6.43 -11.55
CA ARG A 493 21.81 -6.48 -11.51
C ARG A 493 22.39 -6.68 -10.10
N TYR A 494 21.76 -6.06 -9.10
CA TYR A 494 22.19 -6.14 -7.70
C TYR A 494 21.40 -7.17 -6.89
N GLU A 495 20.18 -7.52 -7.34
CA GLU A 495 19.24 -8.36 -6.60
C GLU A 495 19.34 -9.85 -6.99
N VAL A 496 19.68 -10.14 -8.26
CA VAL A 496 19.85 -11.52 -8.70
C VAL A 496 21.18 -12.06 -8.25
N ARG A 497 21.16 -12.97 -7.30
CA ARG A 497 22.31 -13.81 -7.00
C ARG A 497 22.56 -14.71 -8.21
N ARG A 498 23.63 -14.42 -8.95
CA ARG A 498 24.21 -15.41 -9.85
C ARG A 498 24.72 -16.55 -8.96
N SER A 499 23.96 -17.62 -8.85
CA SER A 499 24.44 -18.84 -8.22
C SER A 499 25.67 -19.28 -9.02
N SER A 500 26.84 -19.18 -8.42
CA SER A 500 28.11 -19.70 -9.00
C SER A 500 28.14 -21.22 -9.14
N GLY A 501 26.98 -21.88 -8.98
CA GLY A 501 26.79 -23.33 -9.03
C GLY A 501 25.64 -23.78 -9.89
N GLY A 502 25.10 -22.94 -10.77
CA GLY A 502 24.09 -23.34 -11.76
C GLY A 502 24.71 -24.32 -12.75
N GLY A 503 24.37 -25.59 -12.62
CA GLY A 503 24.80 -26.63 -13.54
C GLY A 503 24.51 -26.22 -14.97
N GLY A 504 25.53 -26.18 -15.79
CA GLY A 504 25.65 -26.41 -17.20
C GLY A 504 24.63 -25.89 -18.21
N LEU A 505 23.62 -25.11 -17.81
CA LEU A 505 22.71 -24.51 -18.78
C LEU A 505 23.43 -23.37 -19.49
N ARG A 506 23.56 -23.50 -20.81
CA ARG A 506 24.08 -22.44 -21.67
C ARG A 506 23.22 -21.20 -21.56
N ASP A 507 23.83 -20.01 -21.37
CA ASP A 507 23.15 -18.75 -21.54
C ASP A 507 22.82 -18.54 -23.03
N LEU A 508 21.62 -18.93 -23.42
CA LEU A 508 21.16 -18.85 -24.82
C LEU A 508 20.98 -17.40 -25.29
N PHE A 509 20.80 -16.45 -24.38
CA PHE A 509 20.74 -15.03 -24.73
C PHE A 509 22.14 -14.49 -25.07
N ALA A 510 23.15 -14.82 -24.27
CA ALA A 510 24.53 -14.49 -24.57
C ALA A 510 25.00 -15.16 -25.87
N GLU A 511 24.61 -16.42 -26.11
CA GLU A 511 24.91 -17.13 -27.33
C GLU A 511 24.24 -16.51 -28.57
N ARG A 512 22.97 -16.15 -28.47
CA ARG A 512 22.24 -15.41 -29.51
C ARG A 512 22.92 -14.08 -29.83
N GLU A 513 23.30 -13.32 -28.80
CA GLU A 513 24.03 -12.07 -28.97
C GLU A 513 25.35 -12.27 -29.70
N ARG A 514 26.12 -13.28 -29.29
CA ARG A 514 27.38 -13.62 -29.91
C ARG A 514 27.19 -13.99 -31.39
N LEU A 515 26.21 -14.82 -31.71
CA LEU A 515 25.88 -15.22 -33.08
C LEU A 515 25.46 -14.01 -33.93
N LEU A 516 24.58 -13.16 -33.40
CA LEU A 516 24.12 -11.95 -34.07
C LEU A 516 25.27 -11.00 -34.41
N MET A 517 26.15 -10.74 -33.44
CA MET A 517 27.31 -9.83 -33.62
C MET A 517 28.42 -10.43 -34.50
N SER A 518 28.48 -11.75 -34.62
CA SER A 518 29.44 -12.43 -35.49
C SER A 518 28.92 -12.73 -36.90
N ALA A 519 27.64 -12.46 -37.17
CA ALA A 519 27.01 -12.84 -38.43
C ALA A 519 27.59 -12.13 -39.65
N TYR A 520 28.19 -10.96 -39.47
CA TYR A 520 28.83 -10.21 -40.53
C TYR A 520 30.18 -9.67 -40.05
N GLN A 521 31.21 -9.86 -40.86
CA GLN A 521 32.54 -9.29 -40.67
C GLN A 521 32.80 -8.27 -41.80
N PRO A 522 32.93 -6.99 -41.51
CA PRO A 522 33.14 -5.98 -42.56
C PRO A 522 34.45 -6.25 -43.30
N LYS A 523 34.38 -6.41 -44.60
CA LYS A 523 35.52 -6.54 -45.50
C LYS A 523 35.92 -5.16 -46.02
N GLY A 524 36.68 -4.41 -45.25
CA GLY A 524 37.14 -3.10 -45.72
C GLY A 524 37.57 -2.16 -44.61
N LYS A 525 38.14 -1.02 -44.98
CA LYS A 525 38.50 0.05 -44.06
C LYS A 525 37.24 0.76 -43.57
N ALA A 526 37.24 1.17 -42.31
CA ALA A 526 36.16 1.98 -41.75
C ALA A 526 35.86 3.17 -42.68
N GLY A 527 34.60 3.32 -43.09
CA GLY A 527 34.16 4.35 -44.02
C GLY A 527 34.33 5.75 -43.43
N SER A 528 34.57 6.72 -44.31
CA SER A 528 34.73 8.14 -43.95
C SER A 528 33.43 8.87 -43.62
N ARG A 529 32.29 8.17 -43.58
CA ARG A 529 30.92 8.75 -43.45
C ARG A 529 30.45 8.96 -42.02
N GLY A 530 31.28 8.68 -41.00
CA GLY A 530 30.94 8.83 -39.60
C GLY A 530 30.37 7.56 -38.97
N VAL A 531 29.90 7.67 -37.73
CA VAL A 531 29.34 6.55 -36.94
C VAL A 531 27.82 6.65 -36.93
N ILE A 532 27.14 5.58 -37.34
CA ILE A 532 25.70 5.46 -37.27
C ILE A 532 25.34 4.61 -36.05
N GLY A 533 24.54 5.20 -35.13
CA GLY A 533 23.96 4.47 -34.00
C GLY A 533 22.70 3.73 -34.43
N TYR A 534 22.62 2.43 -34.15
CA TYR A 534 21.42 1.65 -34.40
C TYR A 534 20.78 1.23 -33.05
N PRO A 535 19.55 1.71 -32.76
CA PRO A 535 18.91 1.40 -31.48
C PRO A 535 18.52 -0.09 -31.40
N ARG A 536 18.76 -0.72 -30.27
CA ARG A 536 18.38 -2.13 -30.01
C ARG A 536 16.87 -2.24 -29.73
N MET A 537 16.06 -2.09 -30.77
CA MET A 537 14.59 -2.24 -30.73
C MET A 537 14.18 -3.64 -31.18
N LEU A 538 12.88 -3.92 -31.20
CA LEU A 538 12.32 -5.24 -31.58
C LEU A 538 12.89 -5.83 -32.86
N THR A 539 13.03 -5.02 -33.91
CA THR A 539 13.56 -5.43 -35.22
C THR A 539 15.07 -5.54 -35.26
N PHE A 540 15.81 -5.08 -34.23
CA PHE A 540 17.27 -5.15 -34.19
C PHE A 540 17.79 -6.57 -34.40
N HIS A 541 17.18 -7.55 -33.76
CA HIS A 541 17.65 -8.94 -33.79
C HIS A 541 17.44 -9.61 -35.16
N GLU A 542 16.51 -9.09 -35.99
CA GLU A 542 16.28 -9.62 -37.34
C GLU A 542 17.12 -8.92 -38.40
N TYR A 543 17.27 -7.61 -38.28
CA TYR A 543 17.87 -6.80 -39.34
C TYR A 543 19.29 -6.30 -39.03
N TYR A 544 19.86 -6.57 -37.87
CA TYR A 544 21.19 -6.11 -37.52
C TYR A 544 22.29 -6.52 -38.52
N PRO A 545 22.34 -7.78 -38.98
CA PRO A 545 23.34 -8.17 -39.99
C PRO A 545 23.21 -7.37 -41.30
N PHE A 546 21.99 -7.04 -41.70
CA PHE A 546 21.74 -6.21 -42.87
C PHE A 546 22.26 -4.77 -42.67
N PHE A 547 21.93 -4.14 -41.57
CA PHE A 547 22.40 -2.78 -41.25
C PHE A 547 23.89 -2.72 -41.00
N GLN A 548 24.51 -3.79 -40.53
CA GLN A 548 25.95 -3.90 -40.36
C GLN A 548 26.67 -4.00 -41.72
N ALA A 549 26.04 -4.56 -42.74
CA ALA A 549 26.60 -4.69 -44.10
C ALA A 549 26.56 -3.36 -44.87
N PHE A 550 25.63 -2.46 -44.59
CA PHE A 550 25.50 -1.14 -45.19
C PHE A 550 26.44 -0.11 -44.58
#